data_a3990be4d99b926930cee4e0ab1d1bc0
#
_entry.id   a3990be4d99b926930cee4e0ab1d1bc0
#
_cell.length_a   1.000
_cell.length_b   1.000
_cell.length_c   1.000
_cell.angle_alpha   90.00
_cell.angle_beta   90.00
_cell.angle_gamma   90.00
#
_symmetry.space_group_name_H-M   'P 1'
#
loop_
_entity.id
_entity.type
_entity.pdbx_description
1 polymer ?
#
loop_
_entity_poly.entity_id
_entity_poly.type
_entity_poly.pdbx_seq_one_letter_code
_entity_poly.pdbx_strand_id
1 'polypeptide(L)'
;AVTIVPAGHTGVIVTMGKVSDRVLSEGMHLKVPFAQQIVMMNNKIQKTEIDSNGVSKDLQTVSSGVAINYHINKDDSAKIYQSIGEGYADTVLQPAIQESMKAITAQYTAEELITKRSAVGEEIGATLAEKVQEYGILIDKFNIINFDFSEEFNAAIEQKQVAEQNKLRAETEKEQKVIEAQADAEQKVIAAKAEADAIRQKAEAEAEANEKINASLNENVLKYQQIEKWNGEYPNVVSSDSSILVDASSGRAASTQPAENAGE
;
A
#
# COMPACT_ATOMS: atom_id res chain seq x y z
N ALA A 1 45.02 -19.82 49.23
CA ALA A 1 43.79 -20.47 48.77
C ALA A 1 43.69 -20.34 47.26
N VAL A 2 43.06 -21.32 46.62
CA VAL A 2 42.78 -21.33 45.20
C VAL A 2 41.35 -20.85 44.97
N THR A 3 41.15 -20.08 43.92
CA THR A 3 39.82 -19.72 43.40
C THR A 3 39.75 -20.05 41.91
N ILE A 4 38.58 -20.41 41.44
CA ILE A 4 38.30 -20.71 40.04
C ILE A 4 37.34 -19.67 39.53
N VAL A 5 37.72 -18.95 38.45
CA VAL A 5 36.86 -18.05 37.74
C VAL A 5 36.21 -18.84 36.58
N PRO A 6 34.86 -18.97 36.57
CA PRO A 6 34.19 -19.73 35.54
C PRO A 6 34.28 -19.02 34.18
N ALA A 7 34.12 -19.78 33.08
CA ALA A 7 34.04 -19.22 31.74
C ALA A 7 32.94 -18.19 31.61
N GLY A 8 33.25 -17.05 30.97
CA GLY A 8 32.35 -15.92 30.79
C GLY A 8 32.16 -15.06 32.04
N HIS A 9 33.03 -15.18 33.03
CA HIS A 9 33.07 -14.31 34.18
C HIS A 9 34.47 -13.68 34.31
N THR A 10 34.50 -12.57 35.01
CA THR A 10 35.77 -11.88 35.41
C THR A 10 35.84 -11.78 36.92
N GLY A 11 36.93 -12.18 37.51
CA GLY A 11 37.14 -12.07 38.93
C GLY A 11 37.71 -10.70 39.34
N VAL A 12 36.96 -9.90 40.08
CA VAL A 12 37.40 -8.62 40.61
C VAL A 12 38.04 -8.89 41.99
N ILE A 13 39.30 -8.45 42.14
CA ILE A 13 40.04 -8.65 43.39
C ILE A 13 39.73 -7.51 44.34
N VAL A 14 39.22 -7.84 45.52
CA VAL A 14 39.01 -6.91 46.61
C VAL A 14 39.95 -7.29 47.75
N THR A 15 40.91 -6.42 48.06
CA THR A 15 41.90 -6.64 49.14
C THR A 15 41.55 -5.73 50.31
N MET A 16 41.12 -6.30 51.43
CA MET A 16 40.76 -5.55 52.63
C MET A 16 39.84 -4.34 52.37
N GLY A 17 38.83 -4.53 51.48
CA GLY A 17 37.88 -3.48 51.09
C GLY A 17 38.31 -2.60 49.93
N LYS A 18 39.59 -2.70 49.47
CA LYS A 18 40.05 -1.95 48.32
C LYS A 18 39.90 -2.79 47.04
N VAL A 19 39.22 -2.29 46.06
CA VAL A 19 39.13 -2.89 44.70
C VAL A 19 40.45 -2.68 44.00
N SER A 20 40.97 -3.75 43.40
CA SER A 20 42.17 -3.69 42.54
C SER A 20 41.76 -3.44 41.10
N ASP A 21 42.52 -2.62 40.41
CA ASP A 21 42.31 -2.37 38.93
C ASP A 21 42.60 -3.63 38.09
N ARG A 22 43.35 -4.58 38.69
CA ARG A 22 43.64 -5.85 38.04
C ARG A 22 42.48 -6.81 38.17
N VAL A 23 42.01 -7.33 37.07
CA VAL A 23 40.98 -8.36 37.02
C VAL A 23 41.60 -9.74 36.74
N LEU A 24 40.91 -10.79 37.22
CA LEU A 24 41.25 -12.17 36.94
C LEU A 24 40.43 -12.68 35.75
N SER A 25 41.09 -13.18 34.73
CA SER A 25 40.44 -13.88 33.64
C SER A 25 39.90 -15.24 34.08
N GLU A 26 39.12 -15.89 33.23
CA GLU A 26 38.67 -17.26 33.46
C GLU A 26 39.84 -18.20 33.70
N GLY A 27 39.66 -19.16 34.65
CA GLY A 27 40.67 -20.13 34.99
C GLY A 27 40.92 -20.20 36.50
N MET A 28 42.01 -20.88 36.85
CA MET A 28 42.42 -21.08 38.25
C MET A 28 43.43 -20.01 38.69
N HIS A 29 43.14 -19.37 39.79
CA HIS A 29 43.98 -18.30 40.38
C HIS A 29 44.29 -18.53 41.83
N LEU A 30 45.41 -18.03 42.29
CA LEU A 30 45.79 -18.04 43.69
C LEU A 30 45.30 -16.75 44.36
N LYS A 31 44.68 -16.87 45.52
CA LYS A 31 44.34 -15.72 46.38
C LYS A 31 44.89 -15.83 47.74
N VAL A 32 45.19 -14.70 48.37
CA VAL A 32 45.63 -14.64 49.75
C VAL A 32 44.38 -14.85 50.65
N PRO A 33 44.39 -15.93 51.48
CA PRO A 33 43.28 -16.18 52.39
C PRO A 33 43.14 -15.05 53.39
N PHE A 34 41.95 -14.75 53.83
CA PHE A 34 41.55 -13.70 54.78
C PHE A 34 41.77 -12.25 54.31
N ALA A 35 42.72 -11.97 53.42
CA ALA A 35 42.99 -10.63 52.90
C ALA A 35 42.31 -10.30 51.59
N GLN A 36 42.08 -11.32 50.76
CA GLN A 36 41.51 -11.10 49.40
C GLN A 36 40.19 -11.81 49.25
N GLN A 37 39.20 -11.07 48.78
CA GLN A 37 37.92 -11.55 48.27
C GLN A 37 37.92 -11.38 46.74
N ILE A 38 37.37 -12.37 46.01
CA ILE A 38 37.19 -12.28 44.59
C ILE A 38 35.67 -12.27 44.31
N VAL A 39 35.26 -11.20 43.66
CA VAL A 39 33.86 -11.01 43.24
C VAL A 39 33.76 -11.39 41.75
N MET A 40 32.79 -12.24 41.45
CA MET A 40 32.60 -12.76 40.09
C MET A 40 31.62 -11.86 39.33
N MET A 41 32.11 -11.12 38.33
CA MET A 41 31.32 -10.32 37.46
C MET A 41 30.94 -11.15 36.22
N ASN A 42 29.66 -11.19 35.84
CA ASN A 42 29.16 -11.93 34.71
C ASN A 42 29.33 -11.10 33.42
N ASN A 43 30.20 -11.57 32.50
CA ASN A 43 30.44 -10.91 31.21
C ASN A 43 29.70 -11.59 30.04
N LYS A 44 28.86 -12.57 30.32
CA LYS A 44 28.01 -13.19 29.29
C LYS A 44 26.92 -12.21 28.87
N ILE A 45 26.43 -12.40 27.67
CA ILE A 45 25.24 -11.68 27.20
C ILE A 45 24.07 -11.99 28.10
N GLN A 46 23.53 -10.96 28.70
CA GLN A 46 22.35 -11.01 29.56
C GLN A 46 21.16 -10.36 28.86
N LYS A 47 19.96 -10.75 29.22
CA LYS A 47 18.73 -10.17 28.73
C LYS A 47 18.01 -9.49 29.89
N THR A 48 17.51 -8.29 29.65
CA THR A 48 16.56 -7.63 30.52
C THR A 48 15.33 -7.19 29.72
N GLU A 49 14.18 -7.25 30.37
CA GLU A 49 12.92 -6.75 29.82
C GLU A 49 12.39 -5.67 30.76
N ILE A 50 11.97 -4.56 30.19
CA ILE A 50 11.52 -3.41 30.96
C ILE A 50 10.32 -2.80 30.25
N ASP A 51 9.32 -2.46 31.05
CA ASP A 51 8.21 -1.62 30.61
C ASP A 51 8.53 -0.15 30.87
N SER A 52 8.33 0.67 29.87
CA SER A 52 8.55 2.10 29.94
C SER A 52 7.31 2.85 29.48
N ASN A 53 6.91 3.85 30.26
CA ASN A 53 5.83 4.75 29.90
C ASN A 53 6.42 6.09 29.45
N GLY A 54 5.96 6.59 28.32
CA GLY A 54 6.38 7.86 27.77
C GLY A 54 5.20 8.63 27.17
N VAL A 55 5.52 9.75 26.57
CA VAL A 55 4.57 10.58 25.83
C VAL A 55 5.13 10.79 24.45
N SER A 56 4.30 10.64 23.42
CA SER A 56 4.67 10.95 22.04
C SER A 56 4.65 12.44 21.77
N LYS A 57 5.16 12.86 20.63
CA LYS A 57 5.19 14.25 20.17
C LYS A 57 3.81 14.91 20.13
N ASP A 58 2.77 14.13 19.81
CA ASP A 58 1.37 14.55 19.79
C ASP A 58 0.64 14.34 21.13
N LEU A 59 1.41 14.25 22.22
CA LEU A 59 0.94 14.15 23.61
C LEU A 59 0.10 12.92 23.91
N GLN A 60 0.27 11.84 23.14
CA GLN A 60 -0.36 10.56 23.45
C GLN A 60 0.48 9.78 24.46
N THR A 61 -0.16 9.17 25.44
CA THR A 61 0.51 8.25 26.37
C THR A 61 0.88 6.97 25.63
N VAL A 62 2.14 6.60 25.73
CA VAL A 62 2.71 5.40 25.10
C VAL A 62 3.27 4.50 26.19
N SER A 63 2.75 3.30 26.29
CA SER A 63 3.35 2.22 27.08
C SER A 63 4.13 1.32 26.14
N SER A 64 5.38 1.05 26.46
CA SER A 64 6.26 0.25 25.61
C SER A 64 7.02 -0.79 26.41
N GLY A 65 6.98 -2.03 25.96
CA GLY A 65 7.83 -3.10 26.44
C GLY A 65 9.09 -3.19 25.57
N VAL A 66 10.26 -3.28 26.20
CA VAL A 66 11.53 -3.42 25.49
C VAL A 66 12.34 -4.59 26.05
N ALA A 67 13.03 -5.30 25.15
CA ALA A 67 13.95 -6.36 25.51
C ALA A 67 15.35 -5.98 25.03
N ILE A 68 16.32 -6.04 25.90
CA ILE A 68 17.67 -5.59 25.66
C ILE A 68 18.65 -6.72 25.99
N ASN A 69 19.53 -7.00 25.03
CA ASN A 69 20.65 -7.87 25.26
C ASN A 69 21.90 -7.01 25.47
N TYR A 70 22.60 -7.25 26.55
CA TYR A 70 23.76 -6.48 26.94
C TYR A 70 24.79 -7.36 27.62
N HIS A 71 26.01 -6.91 27.65
CA HIS A 71 27.10 -7.50 28.43
C HIS A 71 28.02 -6.42 28.96
N ILE A 72 28.86 -6.75 29.93
CA ILE A 72 29.88 -5.85 30.44
C ILE A 72 31.23 -6.17 29.83
N ASN A 73 32.02 -5.13 29.57
CA ASN A 73 33.39 -5.29 29.11
C ASN A 73 34.24 -5.92 30.21
N LYS A 74 35.04 -6.93 29.86
CA LYS A 74 35.88 -7.66 30.81
C LYS A 74 36.88 -6.72 31.53
N ASP A 75 37.45 -5.79 30.79
CA ASP A 75 38.48 -4.88 31.29
C ASP A 75 37.89 -3.82 32.25
N ASP A 76 36.60 -3.47 32.06
CA ASP A 76 35.94 -2.49 32.90
C ASP A 76 35.25 -3.10 34.13
N SER A 77 35.30 -4.43 34.30
CA SER A 77 34.60 -5.13 35.41
C SER A 77 35.01 -4.62 36.78
N ALA A 78 36.28 -4.30 36.98
CA ALA A 78 36.76 -3.73 38.25
C ALA A 78 36.24 -2.32 38.52
N LYS A 79 36.19 -1.48 37.46
CA LYS A 79 35.65 -0.12 37.53
C LYS A 79 34.17 -0.12 37.77
N ILE A 80 33.44 -0.99 37.10
CA ILE A 80 31.97 -1.16 37.32
C ILE A 80 31.71 -1.56 38.76
N TYR A 81 32.41 -2.58 39.26
CA TYR A 81 32.22 -3.04 40.64
C TYR A 81 32.60 -1.95 41.64
N GLN A 82 33.68 -1.19 41.41
CA GLN A 82 34.10 -0.11 42.29
C GLN A 82 33.12 1.05 42.36
N SER A 83 32.57 1.47 41.23
CA SER A 83 31.73 2.67 41.13
C SER A 83 30.22 2.37 41.35
N ILE A 84 29.75 1.18 40.95
CA ILE A 84 28.32 0.86 40.90
C ILE A 84 28.02 -0.40 41.74
N GLY A 85 28.89 -1.43 41.65
CA GLY A 85 28.66 -2.73 42.31
C GLY A 85 28.07 -3.77 41.35
N GLU A 86 27.56 -4.85 41.94
CA GLU A 86 26.94 -5.96 41.16
C GLU A 86 25.57 -5.58 40.61
N GLY A 87 24.87 -4.59 41.18
CA GLY A 87 23.54 -4.12 40.77
C GLY A 87 23.56 -3.09 39.64
N TYR A 88 24.58 -3.10 38.76
CA TYR A 88 24.72 -2.13 37.67
C TYR A 88 23.54 -2.10 36.71
N ALA A 89 22.85 -3.23 36.51
CA ALA A 89 21.67 -3.31 35.66
C ALA A 89 20.54 -2.45 36.21
N ASP A 90 20.24 -2.55 37.51
CA ASP A 90 19.16 -1.80 38.14
C ASP A 90 19.53 -0.33 38.37
N THR A 91 20.81 -0.08 38.66
CA THR A 91 21.28 1.27 39.04
C THR A 91 21.55 2.17 37.87
N VAL A 92 22.08 1.64 36.77
CA VAL A 92 22.50 2.42 35.59
C VAL A 92 21.67 2.06 34.34
N LEU A 93 21.58 0.77 34.04
CA LEU A 93 20.99 0.35 32.77
C LEU A 93 19.48 0.64 32.70
N GLN A 94 18.70 0.29 33.73
CA GLN A 94 17.25 0.54 33.73
C GLN A 94 16.88 2.02 33.63
N PRO A 95 17.47 2.95 34.42
CA PRO A 95 17.21 4.37 34.26
C PRO A 95 17.61 4.92 32.88
N ALA A 96 18.77 4.48 32.37
CA ALA A 96 19.23 4.90 31.04
C ALA A 96 18.28 4.44 29.92
N ILE A 97 17.70 3.23 30.03
CA ILE A 97 16.69 2.74 29.09
C ILE A 97 15.46 3.61 29.14
N GLN A 98 14.91 3.86 30.34
CA GLN A 98 13.73 4.69 30.50
C GLN A 98 13.92 6.11 29.99
N GLU A 99 15.07 6.71 30.24
CA GLU A 99 15.42 8.05 29.76
C GLU A 99 15.54 8.07 28.22
N SER A 100 16.28 7.12 27.65
CA SER A 100 16.42 7.03 26.19
C SER A 100 15.09 6.79 25.49
N MET A 101 14.25 5.92 26.05
CA MET A 101 12.89 5.70 25.57
C MET A 101 12.07 6.99 25.55
N LYS A 102 12.00 7.69 26.70
CA LYS A 102 11.24 8.94 26.83
C LYS A 102 11.76 10.04 25.90
N ALA A 103 13.08 10.16 25.76
CA ALA A 103 13.71 11.18 24.93
C ALA A 103 13.36 10.99 23.43
N ILE A 104 13.39 9.75 22.96
CA ILE A 104 13.15 9.46 21.55
C ILE A 104 11.64 9.38 21.24
N THR A 105 10.83 8.75 22.10
CA THR A 105 9.38 8.70 21.88
C THR A 105 8.75 10.07 21.80
N ALA A 106 9.26 11.06 22.54
CA ALA A 106 8.79 12.45 22.49
C ALA A 106 9.10 13.18 21.16
N GLN A 107 9.96 12.63 20.31
CA GLN A 107 10.29 13.22 19.01
C GLN A 107 9.38 12.72 17.88
N TYR A 108 8.71 11.59 18.07
CA TYR A 108 7.85 10.94 17.10
C TYR A 108 6.37 11.04 17.48
N THR A 109 5.50 11.17 16.48
CA THR A 109 4.06 11.03 16.71
C THR A 109 3.69 9.57 16.99
N ALA A 110 2.55 9.33 17.60
CA ALA A 110 2.07 7.98 17.86
C ALA A 110 1.95 7.14 16.57
N GLU A 111 1.51 7.74 15.47
CA GLU A 111 1.45 7.11 14.14
C GLU A 111 2.86 6.76 13.61
N GLU A 112 3.84 7.64 13.80
CA GLU A 112 5.23 7.39 13.41
C GLU A 112 5.91 6.30 14.24
N LEU A 113 5.59 6.20 15.54
CA LEU A 113 6.08 5.12 16.40
C LEU A 113 5.63 3.73 15.92
N ILE A 114 4.44 3.65 15.31
CA ILE A 114 3.92 2.42 14.72
C ILE A 114 4.58 2.16 13.35
N THR A 115 4.56 3.14 12.46
CA THR A 115 4.98 2.99 11.07
C THR A 115 6.49 2.93 10.88
N LYS A 116 7.25 3.65 11.73
CA LYS A 116 8.72 3.74 11.69
C LYS A 116 9.39 2.98 12.84
N ARG A 117 8.72 1.99 13.40
CA ARG A 117 9.14 1.25 14.61
C ARG A 117 10.60 0.77 14.55
N SER A 118 11.08 0.29 13.41
CA SER A 118 12.44 -0.19 13.23
C SER A 118 13.46 0.94 13.41
N ALA A 119 13.25 2.06 12.73
CA ALA A 119 14.14 3.23 12.82
C ALA A 119 14.15 3.82 14.24
N VAL A 120 12.99 3.90 14.88
CA VAL A 120 12.87 4.35 16.28
C VAL A 120 13.65 3.42 17.21
N GLY A 121 13.55 2.11 17.01
CA GLY A 121 14.29 1.12 17.80
C GLY A 121 15.80 1.24 17.64
N GLU A 122 16.29 1.48 16.43
CA GLU A 122 17.70 1.72 16.16
C GLU A 122 18.21 3.00 16.83
N GLU A 123 17.45 4.08 16.77
CA GLU A 123 17.80 5.36 17.38
C GLU A 123 17.81 5.28 18.92
N ILE A 124 16.83 4.61 19.52
CA ILE A 124 16.82 4.37 20.98
C ILE A 124 18.03 3.51 21.37
N GLY A 125 18.30 2.44 20.63
CA GLY A 125 19.44 1.56 20.87
C GLY A 125 20.77 2.29 20.77
N ALA A 126 20.97 3.16 19.79
CA ALA A 126 22.16 3.96 19.64
C ALA A 126 22.33 4.97 20.79
N THR A 127 21.26 5.69 21.14
CA THR A 127 21.27 6.65 22.26
C THR A 127 21.55 5.97 23.60
N LEU A 128 20.96 4.80 23.81
CA LEU A 128 21.21 4.00 25.00
C LEU A 128 22.67 3.52 25.06
N ALA A 129 23.18 2.97 23.94
CA ALA A 129 24.55 2.48 23.88
C ALA A 129 25.56 3.58 24.20
N GLU A 130 25.40 4.78 23.66
CA GLU A 130 26.24 5.93 23.98
C GLU A 130 26.23 6.26 25.46
N LYS A 131 25.07 6.29 26.10
CA LYS A 131 24.91 6.61 27.52
C LYS A 131 25.54 5.59 28.46
N VAL A 132 25.42 4.29 28.13
CA VAL A 132 25.89 3.23 29.05
C VAL A 132 27.33 2.79 28.78
N GLN A 133 27.88 3.13 27.62
CA GLN A 133 29.25 2.77 27.25
C GLN A 133 30.31 3.37 28.19
N GLU A 134 30.08 4.58 28.72
CA GLU A 134 30.98 5.22 29.66
C GLU A 134 31.13 4.43 30.98
N TYR A 135 30.11 3.63 31.31
CA TYR A 135 30.09 2.74 32.47
C TYR A 135 30.63 1.34 32.16
N GLY A 136 31.08 1.08 30.93
CA GLY A 136 31.61 -0.23 30.49
C GLY A 136 30.53 -1.26 30.20
N ILE A 137 29.27 -0.84 30.01
CA ILE A 137 28.14 -1.67 29.60
C ILE A 137 27.99 -1.56 28.08
N LEU A 138 27.93 -2.69 27.40
CA LEU A 138 27.80 -2.78 25.95
C LEU A 138 26.42 -3.33 25.58
N ILE A 139 25.74 -2.63 24.69
CA ILE A 139 24.45 -3.06 24.18
C ILE A 139 24.66 -3.90 22.93
N ASP A 140 24.27 -5.17 22.97
CA ASP A 140 24.37 -6.08 21.82
C ASP A 140 23.15 -5.95 20.92
N LYS A 141 21.95 -5.87 21.52
CA LYS A 141 20.70 -5.77 20.78
C LYS A 141 19.63 -5.05 21.57
N PHE A 142 18.91 -4.17 20.90
CA PHE A 142 17.72 -3.49 21.42
C PHE A 142 16.52 -3.89 20.60
N ASN A 143 15.45 -4.37 21.25
CA ASN A 143 14.21 -4.75 20.59
C ASN A 143 13.03 -4.14 21.33
N ILE A 144 12.16 -3.50 20.56
CA ILE A 144 10.86 -3.05 21.08
C ILE A 144 9.89 -4.24 20.98
N ILE A 145 9.27 -4.63 22.07
CA ILE A 145 8.30 -5.72 22.13
C ILE A 145 6.95 -5.22 21.62
N ASN A 146 6.47 -4.10 22.18
CA ASN A 146 5.20 -3.49 21.84
C ASN A 146 5.26 -1.97 22.05
N PHE A 147 4.33 -1.29 21.35
CA PHE A 147 3.88 0.05 21.70
C PHE A 147 2.38 -0.03 21.91
N ASP A 148 1.94 0.29 23.10
CA ASP A 148 0.52 0.32 23.47
C ASP A 148 0.09 1.78 23.68
N PHE A 149 -1.01 2.15 23.07
CA PHE A 149 -1.61 3.48 23.17
C PHE A 149 -2.96 3.39 23.89
N SER A 150 -3.55 4.54 24.21
CA SER A 150 -4.88 4.58 24.81
C SER A 150 -5.94 3.95 23.89
N GLU A 151 -6.99 3.38 24.47
CA GLU A 151 -8.09 2.78 23.69
C GLU A 151 -8.77 3.81 22.78
N GLU A 152 -8.90 5.05 23.26
CA GLU A 152 -9.47 6.15 22.48
C GLU A 152 -8.59 6.49 21.26
N PHE A 153 -7.27 6.47 21.41
CA PHE A 153 -6.35 6.71 20.29
C PHE A 153 -6.41 5.57 19.28
N ASN A 154 -6.41 4.31 19.73
CA ASN A 154 -6.52 3.15 18.85
C ASN A 154 -7.83 3.19 18.05
N ALA A 155 -8.95 3.52 18.70
CA ALA A 155 -10.24 3.68 18.03
C ALA A 155 -10.23 4.82 17.01
N ALA A 156 -9.59 5.95 17.32
CA ALA A 156 -9.47 7.09 16.41
C ALA A 156 -8.62 6.75 15.17
N ILE A 157 -7.52 6.02 15.35
CA ILE A 157 -6.67 5.54 14.24
C ILE A 157 -7.43 4.55 13.36
N GLU A 158 -8.17 3.61 13.96
CA GLU A 158 -9.00 2.67 13.21
C GLU A 158 -10.05 3.40 12.36
N GLN A 159 -10.75 4.38 12.94
CA GLN A 159 -11.72 5.21 12.21
C GLN A 159 -11.05 6.00 11.08
N LYS A 160 -9.86 6.57 11.31
CA LYS A 160 -9.09 7.27 10.27
C LYS A 160 -8.73 6.32 9.12
N GLN A 161 -8.24 5.12 9.43
CA GLN A 161 -7.91 4.13 8.40
C GLN A 161 -9.13 3.69 7.59
N VAL A 162 -10.26 3.46 8.26
CA VAL A 162 -11.52 3.14 7.58
C VAL A 162 -11.97 4.28 6.67
N ALA A 163 -11.87 5.53 7.13
CA ALA A 163 -12.21 6.69 6.32
C ALA A 163 -11.28 6.86 5.10
N GLU A 164 -9.97 6.66 5.27
CA GLU A 164 -9.00 6.70 4.17
C GLU A 164 -9.23 5.57 3.15
N GLN A 165 -9.52 4.35 3.63
CA GLN A 165 -9.86 3.24 2.74
C GLN A 165 -11.16 3.49 1.97
N ASN A 166 -12.18 4.05 2.63
CA ASN A 166 -13.44 4.41 1.97
C ASN A 166 -13.23 5.51 0.93
N LYS A 167 -12.39 6.50 1.22
CA LYS A 167 -12.02 7.55 0.25
C LYS A 167 -11.30 6.93 -0.96
N LEU A 168 -10.30 6.09 -0.75
CA LEU A 168 -9.57 5.41 -1.83
C LEU A 168 -10.50 4.53 -2.67
N ARG A 169 -11.43 3.82 -2.01
CA ARG A 169 -12.45 3.01 -2.71
C ARG A 169 -13.34 3.89 -3.58
N ALA A 170 -13.83 5.01 -3.03
CA ALA A 170 -14.68 5.94 -3.77
C ALA A 170 -13.93 6.58 -4.96
N GLU A 171 -12.65 6.90 -4.83
CA GLU A 171 -11.81 7.38 -5.92
C GLU A 171 -11.63 6.30 -7.00
N THR A 172 -11.34 5.07 -6.61
CA THR A 172 -11.23 3.92 -7.54
C THR A 172 -12.54 3.63 -8.26
N GLU A 173 -13.68 3.65 -7.54
CA GLU A 173 -15.02 3.48 -8.16
C GLU A 173 -15.34 4.61 -9.14
N LYS A 174 -14.95 5.84 -8.82
CA LYS A 174 -15.10 6.97 -9.74
C LYS A 174 -14.26 6.78 -11.01
N GLU A 175 -13.00 6.38 -10.86
CA GLU A 175 -12.12 6.08 -12.00
C GLU A 175 -12.70 4.94 -12.87
N GLN A 176 -13.15 3.86 -12.24
CA GLN A 176 -13.81 2.75 -12.94
C GLN A 176 -15.03 3.23 -13.76
N LYS A 177 -15.91 4.03 -13.15
CA LYS A 177 -17.08 4.57 -13.86
C LYS A 177 -16.71 5.48 -15.03
N VAL A 178 -15.62 6.26 -14.89
CA VAL A 178 -15.11 7.09 -16.00
C VAL A 178 -14.57 6.21 -17.12
N ILE A 179 -13.79 5.18 -16.79
CA ILE A 179 -13.26 4.23 -17.80
C ILE A 179 -14.37 3.46 -18.47
N GLU A 180 -15.39 2.98 -17.74
CA GLU A 180 -16.56 2.32 -18.30
C GLU A 180 -17.35 3.24 -19.25
N ALA A 181 -17.58 4.49 -18.83
CA ALA A 181 -18.28 5.47 -19.69
C ALA A 181 -17.48 5.82 -20.94
N GLN A 182 -16.16 5.90 -20.84
CA GLN A 182 -15.29 6.10 -22.00
C GLN A 182 -15.30 4.90 -22.95
N ALA A 183 -15.22 3.68 -22.40
CA ALA A 183 -15.29 2.46 -23.17
C ALA A 183 -16.65 2.31 -23.89
N ASP A 184 -17.75 2.61 -23.22
CA ASP A 184 -19.09 2.62 -23.83
C ASP A 184 -19.22 3.68 -24.93
N ALA A 185 -18.66 4.86 -24.73
CA ALA A 185 -18.67 5.91 -25.74
C ALA A 185 -17.81 5.50 -26.97
N GLU A 186 -16.64 4.95 -26.74
CA GLU A 186 -15.78 4.42 -27.82
C GLU A 186 -16.45 3.29 -28.58
N GLN A 187 -17.10 2.36 -27.89
CA GLN A 187 -17.83 1.26 -28.49
C GLN A 187 -18.96 1.77 -29.40
N LYS A 188 -19.72 2.78 -28.96
CA LYS A 188 -20.76 3.41 -29.78
C LYS A 188 -20.19 4.10 -31.00
N VAL A 189 -19.05 4.79 -30.87
CA VAL A 189 -18.37 5.43 -32.01
C VAL A 189 -17.86 4.39 -33.01
N ILE A 190 -17.28 3.29 -32.52
CA ILE A 190 -16.81 2.19 -33.36
C ILE A 190 -17.99 1.52 -34.07
N ALA A 191 -19.08 1.26 -33.38
CA ALA A 191 -20.29 0.69 -33.97
C ALA A 191 -20.90 1.59 -35.04
N ALA A 192 -21.02 2.89 -34.78
CA ALA A 192 -21.51 3.86 -35.77
C ALA A 192 -20.60 3.99 -36.99
N LYS A 193 -19.29 3.95 -36.81
CA LYS A 193 -18.34 3.93 -37.93
C LYS A 193 -18.46 2.66 -38.79
N ALA A 194 -18.55 1.50 -38.13
CA ALA A 194 -18.72 0.23 -38.79
C ALA A 194 -20.02 0.17 -39.59
N GLU A 195 -21.11 0.71 -39.05
CA GLU A 195 -22.39 0.82 -39.76
C GLU A 195 -22.32 1.78 -40.98
N ALA A 196 -21.70 2.95 -40.79
CA ALA A 196 -21.47 3.91 -41.87
C ALA A 196 -20.60 3.31 -42.99
N ASP A 197 -19.54 2.58 -42.63
CA ASP A 197 -18.68 1.92 -43.63
C ASP A 197 -19.42 0.79 -44.36
N ALA A 198 -20.24 0.03 -43.66
CA ALA A 198 -21.07 -1.01 -44.26
C ALA A 198 -22.10 -0.42 -45.23
N ILE A 199 -22.77 0.69 -44.88
CA ILE A 199 -23.70 1.41 -45.76
C ILE A 199 -22.94 1.94 -46.98
N ARG A 200 -21.76 2.52 -46.79
CA ARG A 200 -20.94 3.04 -47.90
C ARG A 200 -20.50 1.93 -48.87
N GLN A 201 -20.00 0.82 -48.34
CA GLN A 201 -19.62 -0.33 -49.16
C GLN A 201 -20.79 -0.90 -49.96
N LYS A 202 -21.96 -0.97 -49.32
CA LYS A 202 -23.19 -1.43 -49.97
C LYS A 202 -23.60 -0.47 -51.08
N ALA A 203 -23.58 0.85 -50.83
CA ALA A 203 -23.90 1.87 -51.83
C ALA A 203 -22.89 1.86 -53.01
N GLU A 204 -21.60 1.69 -52.75
CA GLU A 204 -20.57 1.56 -53.77
C GLU A 204 -20.79 0.28 -54.61
N ALA A 205 -21.08 -0.85 -53.93
CA ALA A 205 -21.36 -2.10 -54.64
C ALA A 205 -22.66 -2.01 -55.51
N GLU A 206 -23.70 -1.36 -55.01
CA GLU A 206 -24.93 -1.12 -55.76
C GLU A 206 -24.70 -0.14 -56.94
N ALA A 207 -23.88 0.90 -56.74
CA ALA A 207 -23.52 1.83 -57.82
C ALA A 207 -22.72 1.12 -58.91
N GLU A 208 -21.73 0.30 -58.53
CA GLU A 208 -20.94 -0.50 -59.48
C GLU A 208 -21.81 -1.53 -60.25
N ALA A 209 -22.72 -2.19 -59.50
CA ALA A 209 -23.68 -3.10 -60.14
C ALA A 209 -24.60 -2.40 -61.10
N ASN A 210 -25.15 -1.23 -60.75
CA ASN A 210 -25.98 -0.41 -61.60
C ASN A 210 -25.20 0.12 -62.84
N GLU A 211 -23.95 0.52 -62.66
CA GLU A 211 -23.09 0.94 -63.80
C GLU A 211 -22.85 -0.23 -64.76
N LYS A 212 -22.56 -1.43 -64.26
CA LYS A 212 -22.42 -2.64 -65.08
C LYS A 212 -23.71 -3.03 -65.77
N ILE A 213 -24.85 -2.90 -65.10
CA ILE A 213 -26.18 -3.13 -65.70
C ILE A 213 -26.44 -2.10 -66.78
N ASN A 214 -26.19 -0.81 -66.52
CA ASN A 214 -26.38 0.23 -67.50
C ASN A 214 -25.46 0.05 -68.71
N ALA A 215 -24.22 -0.36 -68.52
CA ALA A 215 -23.27 -0.65 -69.62
C ALA A 215 -23.72 -1.87 -70.46
N SER A 216 -24.42 -2.80 -69.89
CA SER A 216 -24.93 -4.01 -70.55
C SER A 216 -26.33 -3.86 -71.17
N LEU A 217 -27.05 -2.77 -70.84
CA LEU A 217 -28.39 -2.52 -71.30
C LEU A 217 -28.37 -1.90 -72.74
N ASN A 218 -28.37 -2.75 -73.75
CA ASN A 218 -28.68 -2.32 -75.11
C ASN A 218 -30.21 -2.15 -75.23
N GLU A 219 -30.64 -1.22 -76.09
CA GLU A 219 -32.05 -0.91 -76.38
C GLU A 219 -32.90 -2.15 -76.69
N ASN A 220 -32.32 -3.18 -77.22
CA ASN A 220 -32.96 -4.47 -77.46
C ASN A 220 -33.22 -5.30 -76.20
N VAL A 221 -32.34 -5.21 -75.16
CA VAL A 221 -32.52 -5.91 -73.88
C VAL A 221 -33.58 -5.25 -73.07
N LEU A 222 -33.71 -3.92 -73.09
CA LEU A 222 -34.80 -3.17 -72.45
C LEU A 222 -36.15 -3.54 -73.00
N LYS A 223 -36.24 -3.62 -74.36
CA LYS A 223 -37.44 -4.06 -75.04
C LYS A 223 -37.80 -5.51 -74.64
N TYR A 224 -36.85 -6.41 -74.55
CA TYR A 224 -37.06 -7.78 -74.18
C TYR A 224 -37.55 -7.91 -72.73
N GLN A 225 -36.96 -7.22 -71.75
CA GLN A 225 -37.40 -7.20 -70.41
C GLN A 225 -38.81 -6.56 -70.26
N GLN A 226 -39.13 -5.54 -71.03
CA GLN A 226 -40.47 -4.98 -71.02
C GLN A 226 -41.51 -5.99 -71.58
N ILE A 227 -41.14 -6.80 -72.54
CA ILE A 227 -42.02 -7.86 -73.09
C ILE A 227 -42.16 -9.00 -72.06
N GLU A 228 -41.10 -9.39 -71.37
CA GLU A 228 -41.11 -10.48 -70.38
C GLU A 228 -41.96 -10.15 -69.12
N LYS A 229 -41.94 -8.89 -68.72
CA LYS A 229 -42.74 -8.39 -67.59
C LYS A 229 -44.15 -7.90 -67.97
N TRP A 230 -44.47 -7.96 -69.28
CA TRP A 230 -45.77 -7.51 -69.72
C TRP A 230 -46.86 -8.55 -69.36
N ASN A 231 -47.88 -8.07 -68.66
CA ASN A 231 -49.03 -8.87 -68.25
C ASN A 231 -50.04 -9.20 -69.38
N GLY A 232 -49.73 -8.79 -70.62
CA GLY A 232 -50.61 -9.04 -71.78
C GLY A 232 -51.70 -8.01 -72.00
N GLU A 233 -51.83 -7.00 -71.18
CA GLU A 233 -52.86 -5.95 -71.32
C GLU A 233 -52.25 -4.69 -71.98
N TYR A 234 -52.98 -4.08 -72.92
CA TYR A 234 -52.56 -2.82 -73.52
C TYR A 234 -52.80 -1.66 -72.49
N PRO A 235 -51.79 -0.80 -72.35
CA PRO A 235 -52.00 0.40 -71.51
C PRO A 235 -53.02 1.33 -72.17
N ASN A 236 -54.00 1.80 -71.37
CA ASN A 236 -55.09 2.61 -71.87
C ASN A 236 -54.68 4.01 -72.34
N VAL A 237 -53.46 4.45 -72.10
CA VAL A 237 -52.90 5.72 -72.57
C VAL A 237 -51.42 5.55 -72.89
N VAL A 238 -51.02 5.71 -74.09
CA VAL A 238 -49.62 5.82 -74.52
C VAL A 238 -49.43 7.26 -75.07
N SER A 239 -48.73 8.06 -74.25
CA SER A 239 -48.28 9.38 -74.67
C SER A 239 -46.94 9.24 -75.44
N SER A 240 -46.85 9.83 -76.62
CA SER A 240 -45.66 9.70 -77.48
C SER A 240 -44.42 10.44 -76.93
N ASP A 241 -44.52 11.14 -75.77
CA ASP A 241 -43.44 12.03 -75.36
C ASP A 241 -43.09 11.91 -73.82
N SER A 242 -43.61 10.90 -73.12
CA SER A 242 -43.18 10.59 -71.79
C SER A 242 -43.12 9.09 -71.49
N SER A 243 -42.01 8.62 -70.94
CA SER A 243 -41.77 7.23 -70.60
C SER A 243 -42.56 6.78 -69.34
N ILE A 244 -43.68 7.39 -69.05
CA ILE A 244 -44.53 7.06 -67.88
C ILE A 244 -45.75 6.26 -68.36
N LEU A 245 -45.77 4.97 -68.03
CA LEU A 245 -46.92 4.11 -68.17
C LEU A 245 -47.85 4.38 -66.98
N VAL A 246 -48.98 5.02 -67.18
CA VAL A 246 -50.04 5.20 -66.18
C VAL A 246 -51.11 4.15 -66.43
N ASP A 247 -51.34 3.29 -65.44
CA ASP A 247 -52.45 2.32 -65.45
C ASP A 247 -53.79 3.04 -65.12
N ALA A 248 -54.61 3.20 -66.13
CA ALA A 248 -55.91 3.86 -66.01
C ALA A 248 -57.06 2.88 -65.71
N SER A 249 -56.75 1.62 -65.35
CA SER A 249 -57.78 0.60 -65.12
C SER A 249 -58.52 0.65 -63.76
N SER A 250 -58.09 1.52 -62.83
CA SER A 250 -58.71 1.71 -61.54
C SER A 250 -59.58 3.02 -61.50
N GLY A 251 -60.64 3.09 -62.25
CA GLY A 251 -61.61 4.15 -62.14
C GLY A 251 -62.39 4.07 -60.83
N ARG A 252 -61.81 4.60 -59.78
CA ARG A 252 -62.61 4.90 -58.58
C ARG A 252 -62.22 6.32 -58.12
N ALA A 253 -63.13 7.24 -58.37
CA ALA A 253 -63.10 8.58 -57.86
C ALA A 253 -63.09 8.57 -56.34
N ALA A 254 -62.00 9.04 -55.80
CA ALA A 254 -61.95 9.39 -54.38
C ALA A 254 -62.46 10.79 -54.23
N SER A 255 -63.68 10.87 -53.65
CA SER A 255 -64.32 12.11 -53.21
C SER A 255 -63.46 12.84 -52.21
N THR A 256 -63.07 14.06 -52.54
CA THR A 256 -62.47 15.04 -51.62
C THR A 256 -63.52 15.46 -50.62
N GLN A 257 -63.32 15.21 -49.33
CA GLN A 257 -63.97 15.90 -48.26
C GLN A 257 -62.96 16.83 -47.56
N PRO A 258 -63.34 18.10 -47.39
CA PRO A 258 -62.46 19.04 -46.70
C PRO A 258 -62.52 18.77 -45.19
N ALA A 259 -61.33 18.80 -44.56
CA ALA A 259 -61.24 18.78 -43.13
C ALA A 259 -61.67 20.13 -42.55
N GLU A 260 -62.70 20.06 -41.76
CA GLU A 260 -63.18 21.14 -40.93
C GLU A 260 -62.51 21.09 -39.54
N ASN A 261 -62.13 22.26 -39.15
CA ASN A 261 -61.57 22.71 -37.87
C ASN A 261 -62.41 22.29 -36.67
N ALA A 262 -61.74 21.99 -35.54
CA ALA A 262 -62.07 22.36 -34.16
C ALA A 262 -61.00 21.70 -33.26
N GLY A 263 -60.20 22.34 -32.51
CA GLY A 263 -60.53 23.30 -31.46
C GLY A 263 -60.81 22.59 -30.13
N GLU A 264 -59.79 22.32 -29.34
CA GLU A 264 -59.57 22.60 -27.93
C GLU A 264 -58.25 21.98 -27.44
#